data_3520e0d45229831f92c41f9288b5caea
#
_entry.id   3520e0d45229831f92c41f9288b5caea
#
_cell.length_a   1.000
_cell.length_b   1.000
_cell.length_c   1.000
_cell.angle_alpha   90.00
_cell.angle_beta   90.00
_cell.angle_gamma   90.00
#
_symmetry.space_group_name_H-M   'P 1'
#
loop_
_entity.id
_entity.type
_entity.pdbx_description
1 polymer ?
#
loop_
_entity_poly.entity_id
_entity_poly.type
_entity_poly.pdbx_seq_one_letter_code
_entity_poly.pdbx_strand_id
1 'polypeptide(L)'
;MEEYQEVSEIDLKDLMFYCLKRWRCIVICMVLFAVLAGVYKYQATVEENQMKREEQIRRASIEAVEEETQTESEPITFDDPVSSAVKFAIVGMIGSIFLVCLMFSMSYVMSGKLQNENNFQQRYGMPLLGVVRKNETKRKIFRFIDRWICRLEEGPYAKIPRNEQMKIAAVNVQAAIRRNLEEKIKRVMLAGTVASDDVVEICERLAEEIEDVIFSPYRQIVFHAAALKKVEYYEGILFIEKKGESYEKLIKMEKELAVDRGVKILGVVVC
;
A
#
# COMPACT_ATOMS: atom_id res chain seq x y z
N MET A 1 -13.54 -16.03 -28.71
CA MET A 1 -13.44 -15.25 -27.47
C MET A 1 -12.32 -15.89 -26.66
N GLU A 2 -11.10 -15.41 -26.84
CA GLU A 2 -9.97 -15.83 -26.02
C GLU A 2 -10.06 -15.05 -24.72
N GLU A 3 -10.40 -15.76 -23.66
CA GLU A 3 -10.37 -15.30 -22.30
C GLU A 3 -8.88 -15.10 -21.93
N TYR A 4 -8.36 -13.90 -22.17
CA TYR A 4 -7.06 -13.51 -21.66
C TYR A 4 -7.15 -13.58 -20.12
N GLN A 5 -6.65 -14.65 -19.56
CA GLN A 5 -6.30 -14.69 -18.14
C GLN A 5 -5.27 -13.58 -17.92
N GLU A 6 -5.77 -12.43 -17.45
CA GLU A 6 -4.92 -11.36 -16.94
C GLU A 6 -4.16 -11.91 -15.71
N VAL A 7 -2.99 -12.49 -15.98
CA VAL A 7 -2.00 -12.74 -14.92
C VAL A 7 -1.61 -11.35 -14.43
N SER A 8 -2.18 -10.95 -13.30
CA SER A 8 -1.74 -9.72 -12.62
C SER A 8 -0.30 -9.96 -12.17
N GLU A 9 0.65 -9.53 -12.99
CA GLU A 9 2.06 -9.54 -12.61
C GLU A 9 2.21 -8.65 -11.37
N ILE A 10 2.41 -9.31 -10.23
CA ILE A 10 2.67 -8.61 -8.97
C ILE A 10 4.10 -8.10 -9.04
N ASP A 11 4.26 -6.80 -9.16
CA ASP A 11 5.58 -6.19 -9.09
C ASP A 11 6.09 -6.30 -7.64
N LEU A 12 7.09 -7.17 -7.45
CA LEU A 12 7.71 -7.41 -6.14
C LEU A 12 8.28 -6.13 -5.53
N LYS A 13 8.73 -5.21 -6.38
CA LYS A 13 9.24 -3.90 -5.95
C LYS A 13 8.14 -3.07 -5.31
N ASP A 14 6.96 -3.02 -5.93
CA ASP A 14 5.82 -2.27 -5.39
C ASP A 14 5.30 -2.87 -4.08
N LEU A 15 5.27 -4.22 -4.00
CA LEU A 15 4.93 -4.92 -2.77
C LEU A 15 5.91 -4.57 -1.62
N MET A 16 7.20 -4.53 -1.92
CA MET A 16 8.23 -4.14 -0.95
C MET A 16 8.00 -2.70 -0.45
N PHE A 17 7.74 -1.74 -1.36
CA PHE A 17 7.47 -0.35 -0.97
C PHE A 17 6.16 -0.20 -0.20
N TYR A 18 5.14 -1.00 -0.52
CA TYR A 18 3.90 -1.03 0.24
C TYR A 18 4.11 -1.45 1.70
N CYS A 19 4.92 -2.47 1.94
CA CYS A 19 5.33 -2.89 3.29
C CYS A 19 6.19 -1.81 3.97
N LEU A 20 7.19 -1.26 3.27
CA LEU A 20 8.08 -0.22 3.79
C LEU A 20 7.33 1.07 4.19
N LYS A 21 6.31 1.50 3.46
CA LYS A 21 5.48 2.66 3.85
C LYS A 21 4.76 2.46 5.18
N ARG A 22 4.53 1.21 5.59
CA ARG A 22 3.89 0.85 6.86
C ARG A 22 4.87 0.42 7.95
N TRP A 23 6.16 0.78 7.80
CA TRP A 23 7.23 0.40 8.72
C TRP A 23 6.91 0.67 10.21
N ARG A 24 6.12 1.73 10.50
CA ARG A 24 5.70 2.06 11.87
C ARG A 24 4.85 0.97 12.51
N CYS A 25 3.90 0.40 11.74
CA CYS A 25 3.10 -0.72 12.20
C CYS A 25 3.98 -1.95 12.43
N ILE A 26 4.97 -2.19 11.54
CA ILE A 26 5.92 -3.30 11.69
C ILE A 26 6.70 -3.16 12.99
N VAL A 27 7.25 -1.97 13.27
CA VAL A 27 8.02 -1.71 14.50
C VAL A 27 7.16 -1.87 15.75
N ILE A 28 5.93 -1.34 15.76
CA ILE A 28 5.02 -1.49 16.90
C ILE A 28 4.70 -2.96 17.15
N CYS A 29 4.33 -3.71 16.12
CA CYS A 29 4.06 -5.14 16.25
C CYS A 29 5.30 -5.91 16.73
N MET A 30 6.48 -5.59 16.18
CA MET A 30 7.74 -6.19 16.58
C MET A 30 8.03 -6.04 18.08
N VAL A 31 7.83 -4.83 18.61
CA VAL A 31 8.02 -4.56 20.06
C VAL A 31 6.99 -5.32 20.89
N LEU A 32 5.72 -5.29 20.49
CA LEU A 32 4.65 -6.00 21.21
C LEU A 32 4.90 -7.52 21.27
N PHE A 33 5.23 -8.13 20.15
CA PHE A 33 5.50 -9.58 20.11
C PHE A 33 6.78 -9.95 20.87
N ALA A 34 7.81 -9.10 20.83
CA ALA A 34 9.03 -9.31 21.61
C ALA A 34 8.72 -9.31 23.12
N VAL A 35 7.93 -8.35 23.61
CA VAL A 35 7.53 -8.26 25.02
C VAL A 35 6.68 -9.47 25.41
N LEU A 36 5.67 -9.82 24.60
CA LEU A 36 4.79 -10.96 24.89
C LEU A 36 5.57 -12.28 24.94
N ALA A 37 6.43 -12.52 23.96
CA ALA A 37 7.26 -13.74 23.90
C ALA A 37 8.25 -13.81 25.08
N GLY A 38 8.87 -12.67 25.42
CA GLY A 38 9.79 -12.56 26.55
C GLY A 38 9.10 -12.83 27.90
N VAL A 39 7.95 -12.20 28.14
CA VAL A 39 7.16 -12.39 29.38
C VAL A 39 6.67 -13.84 29.49
N TYR A 40 6.14 -14.39 28.40
CA TYR A 40 5.69 -15.80 28.37
C TYR A 40 6.81 -16.76 28.75
N LYS A 41 7.98 -16.63 28.12
CA LYS A 41 9.11 -17.52 28.38
C LYS A 41 9.69 -17.31 29.78
N TYR A 42 9.73 -16.06 30.26
CA TYR A 42 10.16 -15.78 31.63
C TYR A 42 9.30 -16.54 32.65
N GLN A 43 7.97 -16.44 32.55
CA GLN A 43 7.04 -17.16 33.44
C GLN A 43 7.22 -18.67 33.34
N ALA A 44 7.26 -19.21 32.12
CA ALA A 44 7.45 -20.63 31.90
C ALA A 44 8.79 -21.14 32.48
N THR A 45 9.88 -20.39 32.38
CA THR A 45 11.17 -20.77 32.96
C THR A 45 11.17 -20.70 34.48
N VAL A 46 10.48 -19.73 35.06
CA VAL A 46 10.33 -19.63 36.53
C VAL A 46 9.54 -20.83 37.06
N GLU A 47 8.44 -21.20 36.44
CA GLU A 47 7.65 -22.37 36.81
C GLU A 47 8.45 -23.68 36.65
N GLU A 48 9.18 -23.84 35.56
CA GLU A 48 10.05 -24.99 35.32
C GLU A 48 11.15 -25.09 36.39
N ASN A 49 11.78 -23.99 36.76
CA ASN A 49 12.78 -23.95 37.81
C ASN A 49 12.18 -24.26 39.22
N GLN A 50 10.93 -23.86 39.45
CA GLN A 50 10.22 -24.24 40.69
C GLN A 50 9.97 -25.75 40.75
N MET A 51 9.48 -26.36 39.69
CA MET A 51 9.28 -27.80 39.59
C MET A 51 10.61 -28.56 39.79
N LYS A 52 11.69 -28.11 39.17
CA LYS A 52 13.03 -28.68 39.33
C LYS A 52 13.52 -28.62 40.79
N ARG A 53 13.23 -27.51 41.51
CA ARG A 53 13.56 -27.39 42.93
C ARG A 53 12.76 -28.34 43.80
N GLU A 54 11.45 -28.46 43.56
CA GLU A 54 10.61 -29.40 44.29
C GLU A 54 11.07 -30.85 44.07
N GLU A 55 11.47 -31.19 42.87
CA GLU A 55 12.02 -32.50 42.53
C GLU A 55 13.35 -32.76 43.21
N GLN A 56 14.25 -31.77 43.34
CA GLN A 56 15.48 -31.85 44.12
C GLN A 56 15.21 -32.12 45.60
N ILE A 57 14.28 -31.38 46.17
CA ILE A 57 13.90 -31.58 47.61
C ILE A 57 13.34 -32.97 47.82
N ARG A 58 12.51 -33.45 46.90
CA ARG A 58 11.94 -34.80 46.94
C ARG A 58 12.99 -35.88 46.83
N ARG A 59 13.97 -35.74 45.91
CA ARG A 59 15.10 -36.68 45.74
C ARG A 59 15.96 -36.66 46.99
N ALA A 60 16.34 -35.52 47.52
CA ALA A 60 17.13 -35.41 48.76
C ALA A 60 16.40 -36.03 49.97
N SER A 61 15.07 -35.95 50.04
CA SER A 61 14.29 -36.58 51.12
C SER A 61 14.23 -38.13 50.99
N ILE A 62 14.30 -38.65 49.77
CA ILE A 62 14.35 -40.09 49.50
C ILE A 62 15.76 -40.64 49.79
N GLU A 63 16.81 -39.96 49.32
CA GLU A 63 18.22 -40.30 49.58
C GLU A 63 18.55 -40.29 51.08
N ALA A 64 17.93 -39.41 51.88
CA ALA A 64 18.08 -39.38 53.33
C ALA A 64 17.44 -40.61 54.02
N VAL A 65 16.59 -41.37 53.36
CA VAL A 65 15.92 -42.56 53.89
C VAL A 65 16.61 -43.85 53.42
N GLU A 66 17.32 -43.83 52.25
CA GLU A 66 18.02 -45.00 51.67
C GLU A 66 19.53 -44.75 51.71
N GLU A 67 20.19 -45.09 52.81
CA GLU A 67 21.63 -44.91 53.07
C GLU A 67 22.56 -45.89 52.30
N GLU A 68 22.08 -46.63 51.30
CA GLU A 68 22.86 -47.69 50.64
C GLU A 68 22.69 -47.85 49.11
N THR A 69 22.65 -46.79 48.33
CA THR A 69 22.93 -47.03 46.89
C THR A 69 23.40 -45.70 46.26
N GLN A 70 24.70 -45.56 46.05
CA GLN A 70 25.29 -44.50 45.26
C GLN A 70 24.85 -44.65 43.78
N THR A 71 23.71 -44.05 43.43
CA THR A 71 23.37 -43.80 42.02
C THR A 71 23.74 -42.37 41.76
N GLU A 72 24.75 -42.19 40.91
CA GLU A 72 25.23 -40.89 40.44
C GLU A 72 24.11 -40.18 39.71
N SER A 73 23.35 -39.33 40.41
CA SER A 73 22.25 -38.57 39.87
C SER A 73 22.83 -37.39 39.10
N GLU A 74 22.46 -37.25 37.78
CA GLU A 74 22.84 -36.14 36.96
C GLU A 74 22.52 -34.81 37.65
N PRO A 75 23.43 -33.82 37.61
CA PRO A 75 23.19 -32.52 38.25
C PRO A 75 22.03 -31.79 37.55
N ILE A 76 21.02 -31.43 38.32
CA ILE A 76 19.89 -30.64 37.80
C ILE A 76 20.40 -29.22 37.52
N THR A 77 20.43 -28.83 36.26
CA THR A 77 20.81 -27.47 35.84
C THR A 77 19.60 -26.55 35.84
N PHE A 78 19.78 -25.36 36.43
CA PHE A 78 18.76 -24.30 36.41
C PHE A 78 19.04 -23.34 35.28
N ASP A 79 18.04 -23.06 34.47
CA ASP A 79 18.13 -22.07 33.41
C ASP A 79 17.92 -20.67 33.98
N ASP A 80 18.74 -19.71 33.54
CA ASP A 80 18.53 -18.31 33.87
C ASP A 80 17.27 -17.78 33.15
N PRO A 81 16.22 -17.39 33.90
CA PRO A 81 14.96 -16.95 33.31
C PRO A 81 15.13 -15.70 32.44
N VAL A 82 16.06 -14.79 32.79
CA VAL A 82 16.29 -13.56 32.03
C VAL A 82 16.95 -13.87 30.68
N SER A 83 17.98 -14.73 30.66
CA SER A 83 18.65 -15.15 29.42
C SER A 83 17.70 -15.87 28.47
N SER A 84 16.86 -16.77 29.01
CA SER A 84 15.85 -17.50 28.25
C SER A 84 14.79 -16.54 27.67
N ALA A 85 14.31 -15.57 28.45
CA ALA A 85 13.34 -14.58 28.02
C ALA A 85 13.90 -13.70 26.87
N VAL A 86 15.16 -13.25 26.97
CA VAL A 86 15.81 -12.46 25.92
C VAL A 86 15.94 -13.22 24.61
N LYS A 87 16.36 -14.48 24.67
CA LYS A 87 16.44 -15.33 23.46
C LYS A 87 15.08 -15.47 22.78
N PHE A 88 14.02 -15.74 23.54
CA PHE A 88 12.66 -15.86 23.00
C PHE A 88 12.09 -14.52 22.52
N ALA A 89 12.42 -13.39 23.16
CA ALA A 89 12.05 -12.08 22.66
C ALA A 89 12.63 -11.80 21.27
N ILE A 90 13.88 -12.21 21.02
CA ILE A 90 14.51 -12.07 19.69
C ILE A 90 13.79 -12.94 18.66
N VAL A 91 13.48 -14.19 19.00
CA VAL A 91 12.72 -15.09 18.11
C VAL A 91 11.32 -14.54 17.81
N GLY A 92 10.62 -14.03 18.86
CA GLY A 92 9.32 -13.39 18.71
C GLY A 92 9.38 -12.14 17.82
N MET A 93 10.45 -11.37 17.91
CA MET A 93 10.71 -10.20 17.06
C MET A 93 10.84 -10.58 15.58
N ILE A 94 11.64 -11.59 15.27
CA ILE A 94 11.84 -12.07 13.89
C ILE A 94 10.54 -12.67 13.33
N GLY A 95 9.86 -13.50 14.11
CA GLY A 95 8.59 -14.11 13.73
C GLY A 95 7.50 -13.07 13.45
N SER A 96 7.45 -11.99 14.24
CA SER A 96 6.48 -10.91 14.04
C SER A 96 6.71 -10.15 12.74
N ILE A 97 7.96 -9.88 12.36
CA ILE A 97 8.28 -9.22 11.09
C ILE A 97 7.73 -10.04 9.92
N PHE A 98 8.01 -11.36 9.92
CA PHE A 98 7.54 -12.25 8.87
C PHE A 98 6.01 -12.26 8.78
N LEU A 99 5.32 -12.43 9.92
CA LEU A 99 3.85 -12.49 9.97
C LEU A 99 3.20 -11.19 9.51
N VAL A 100 3.72 -10.04 9.95
CA VAL A 100 3.19 -8.73 9.57
C VAL A 100 3.45 -8.44 8.08
N CYS A 101 4.62 -8.78 7.55
CA CYS A 101 4.92 -8.67 6.12
C CYS A 101 3.99 -9.56 5.29
N LEU A 102 3.71 -10.78 5.74
CA LEU A 102 2.78 -11.71 5.08
C LEU A 102 1.35 -11.14 5.07
N MET A 103 0.86 -10.59 6.20
CA MET A 103 -0.45 -9.95 6.26
C MET A 103 -0.54 -8.72 5.33
N PHE A 104 0.49 -7.89 5.26
CA PHE A 104 0.51 -6.76 4.34
C PHE A 104 0.57 -7.20 2.88
N SER A 105 1.31 -8.25 2.55
CA SER A 105 1.36 -8.83 1.21
C SER A 105 -0.02 -9.37 0.79
N MET A 106 -0.69 -10.07 1.68
CA MET A 106 -2.06 -10.53 1.45
C MET A 106 -3.02 -9.36 1.24
N SER A 107 -2.95 -8.34 2.10
CA SER A 107 -3.77 -7.12 1.97
C SER A 107 -3.50 -6.38 0.67
N TYR A 108 -2.25 -6.35 0.20
CA TYR A 108 -1.86 -5.75 -1.08
C TYR A 108 -2.52 -6.48 -2.26
N VAL A 109 -2.39 -7.80 -2.31
CA VAL A 109 -2.93 -8.63 -3.41
C VAL A 109 -4.45 -8.58 -3.44
N MET A 110 -5.11 -8.61 -2.28
CA MET A 110 -6.58 -8.62 -2.18
C MET A 110 -7.22 -7.23 -2.30
N SER A 111 -6.45 -6.15 -2.28
CA SER A 111 -7.03 -4.80 -2.22
C SER A 111 -7.79 -4.39 -3.50
N GLY A 112 -7.45 -4.95 -4.66
CA GLY A 112 -8.03 -4.57 -5.97
C GLY A 112 -7.87 -3.09 -6.31
N LYS A 113 -6.96 -2.38 -5.62
CA LYS A 113 -6.70 -0.96 -5.80
C LYS A 113 -5.55 -0.73 -6.77
N LEU A 114 -5.59 0.39 -7.46
CA LEU A 114 -4.49 0.86 -8.30
C LEU A 114 -3.22 1.04 -7.47
N GLN A 115 -2.24 0.18 -7.66
CA GLN A 115 -0.99 0.20 -6.89
C GLN A 115 0.19 0.76 -7.69
N ASN A 116 0.17 0.57 -9.02
CA ASN A 116 1.24 1.00 -9.90
C ASN A 116 0.70 1.81 -11.09
N GLU A 117 1.27 2.99 -11.31
CA GLU A 117 0.96 3.84 -12.44
C GLU A 117 1.77 3.52 -13.70
N ASN A 118 2.92 2.84 -13.59
CA ASN A 118 3.87 2.67 -14.69
C ASN A 118 3.33 1.82 -15.86
N ASN A 119 2.47 0.85 -15.57
CA ASN A 119 1.91 -0.06 -16.58
C ASN A 119 0.45 0.28 -16.95
N PHE A 120 0.01 1.54 -16.69
CA PHE A 120 -1.38 1.95 -16.90
C PHE A 120 -1.85 1.73 -18.33
N GLN A 121 -1.00 2.07 -19.31
CA GLN A 121 -1.32 1.91 -20.72
C GLN A 121 -1.46 0.43 -21.13
N GLN A 122 -0.60 -0.45 -20.61
CA GLN A 122 -0.68 -1.89 -20.90
C GLN A 122 -1.91 -2.53 -20.29
N ARG A 123 -2.23 -2.16 -19.03
CA ARG A 123 -3.34 -2.74 -18.25
C ARG A 123 -4.70 -2.27 -18.68
N TYR A 124 -4.83 -0.97 -18.96
CA TYR A 124 -6.14 -0.36 -19.22
C TYR A 124 -6.27 0.14 -20.68
N GLY A 125 -5.19 0.11 -21.46
CA GLY A 125 -5.19 0.61 -22.84
C GLY A 125 -5.44 2.12 -22.93
N MET A 126 -5.19 2.86 -21.83
CA MET A 126 -5.34 4.32 -21.77
C MET A 126 -3.97 4.96 -21.57
N PRO A 127 -3.60 6.02 -22.32
CA PRO A 127 -2.32 6.67 -22.14
C PRO A 127 -2.24 7.41 -20.80
N LEU A 128 -1.13 7.23 -20.08
CA LEU A 128 -0.82 8.00 -18.86
C LEU A 128 -0.31 9.39 -19.30
N LEU A 129 -1.07 10.43 -19.00
CA LEU A 129 -0.75 11.82 -19.38
C LEU A 129 0.05 12.55 -18.31
N GLY A 130 -0.04 12.13 -17.07
CA GLY A 130 0.74 12.73 -16.00
C GLY A 130 0.54 12.06 -14.66
N VAL A 131 1.51 12.30 -13.78
CA VAL A 131 1.42 11.91 -12.36
C VAL A 131 1.59 13.17 -11.53
N VAL A 132 0.57 13.50 -10.73
CA VAL A 132 0.52 14.70 -9.89
C VAL A 132 0.40 14.31 -8.45
N ARG A 133 1.47 14.43 -7.70
CA ARG A 133 1.51 13.96 -6.31
C ARG A 133 1.11 15.02 -5.31
N LYS A 134 0.28 14.63 -4.36
CA LYS A 134 -0.12 15.52 -3.27
C LYS A 134 1.03 15.63 -2.26
N ASN A 135 1.51 16.84 -2.01
CA ASN A 135 2.46 17.11 -0.94
C ASN A 135 1.80 16.79 0.41
N GLU A 136 2.10 15.64 0.99
CA GLU A 136 1.66 15.34 2.35
C GLU A 136 2.35 16.27 3.37
N THR A 137 1.67 17.33 3.76
CA THR A 137 2.17 18.33 4.75
C THR A 137 2.02 17.88 6.20
N LYS A 138 1.49 16.69 6.46
CA LYS A 138 1.31 16.20 7.83
C LYS A 138 2.66 16.01 8.53
N ARG A 139 2.84 16.74 9.64
CA ARG A 139 3.99 16.60 10.55
C ARG A 139 3.95 15.18 11.15
N LYS A 140 4.71 14.26 10.58
CA LYS A 140 4.88 12.90 11.10
C LYS A 140 6.22 12.82 11.83
N ILE A 141 6.23 12.19 13.00
CA ILE A 141 7.46 11.80 13.70
C ILE A 141 8.25 10.89 12.75
N PHE A 142 9.57 11.03 12.70
CA PHE A 142 10.46 10.30 11.76
C PHE A 142 10.25 10.61 10.26
N ARG A 143 9.95 11.85 9.93
CA ARG A 143 9.78 12.35 8.55
C ARG A 143 10.97 12.04 7.63
N PHE A 144 12.15 11.82 8.20
CA PHE A 144 13.36 11.52 7.44
C PHE A 144 13.27 10.11 6.81
N ILE A 145 12.76 9.10 7.54
CA ILE A 145 12.59 7.72 7.02
C ILE A 145 11.52 7.72 5.93
N ASP A 146 10.37 8.39 6.16
CA ASP A 146 9.31 8.49 5.17
C ASP A 146 9.84 9.15 3.88
N ARG A 147 10.66 10.20 4.02
CA ARG A 147 11.28 10.91 2.88
C ARG A 147 12.30 10.04 2.14
N TRP A 148 13.05 9.22 2.86
CA TRP A 148 14.00 8.28 2.27
C TRP A 148 13.29 7.18 1.49
N ILE A 149 12.22 6.60 2.03
CA ILE A 149 11.38 5.60 1.35
C ILE A 149 10.75 6.20 0.08
N CYS A 150 10.15 7.41 0.15
CA CYS A 150 9.59 8.09 -1.02
C CYS A 150 10.66 8.32 -2.10
N ARG A 151 11.87 8.72 -1.69
CA ARG A 151 12.97 8.95 -2.65
C ARG A 151 13.42 7.67 -3.36
N LEU A 152 13.42 6.53 -2.67
CA LEU A 152 13.73 5.22 -3.26
C LEU A 152 12.65 4.76 -4.24
N GLU A 153 11.37 5.00 -3.92
CA GLU A 153 10.24 4.62 -4.78
C GLU A 153 10.17 5.50 -6.04
N GLU A 154 10.29 6.80 -5.87
CA GLU A 154 10.02 7.80 -6.91
C GLU A 154 11.26 8.15 -7.75
N GLY A 155 12.45 7.80 -7.27
CA GLY A 155 13.68 8.12 -7.97
C GLY A 155 13.84 9.63 -8.24
N PRO A 156 14.22 10.04 -9.46
CA PRO A 156 14.41 11.45 -9.82
C PRO A 156 13.11 12.27 -9.81
N TYR A 157 11.94 11.66 -10.00
CA TYR A 157 10.64 12.34 -9.99
C TYR A 157 10.26 12.93 -8.64
N ALA A 158 10.82 12.39 -7.54
CA ALA A 158 10.62 12.93 -6.19
C ALA A 158 11.07 14.40 -6.02
N LYS A 159 11.88 14.89 -6.93
CA LYS A 159 12.45 16.27 -6.89
C LYS A 159 11.60 17.28 -7.65
N ILE A 160 10.68 16.85 -8.50
CA ILE A 160 9.87 17.73 -9.32
C ILE A 160 8.77 18.35 -8.44
N PRO A 161 8.70 19.70 -8.31
CA PRO A 161 7.64 20.33 -7.54
C PRO A 161 6.27 20.08 -8.18
N ARG A 162 5.23 20.02 -7.35
CA ARG A 162 3.85 19.71 -7.79
C ARG A 162 3.36 20.61 -8.94
N ASN A 163 3.69 21.89 -8.89
CA ASN A 163 3.30 22.84 -9.95
C ASN A 163 3.91 22.45 -11.29
N GLU A 164 5.15 22.00 -11.32
CA GLU A 164 5.78 21.52 -12.54
C GLU A 164 5.19 20.18 -13.02
N GLN A 165 4.83 19.29 -12.09
CA GLN A 165 4.12 18.05 -12.43
C GLN A 165 2.76 18.38 -13.09
N MET A 166 2.03 19.36 -12.60
CA MET A 166 0.78 19.83 -13.19
C MET A 166 0.98 20.42 -14.58
N LYS A 167 1.99 21.26 -14.78
CA LYS A 167 2.31 21.80 -16.11
C LYS A 167 2.65 20.70 -17.12
N ILE A 168 3.45 19.73 -16.70
CA ILE A 168 3.77 18.57 -17.55
C ILE A 168 2.49 17.80 -17.92
N ALA A 169 1.61 17.55 -16.95
CA ALA A 169 0.32 16.91 -17.22
C ALA A 169 -0.54 17.75 -18.17
N ALA A 170 -0.63 19.07 -17.99
CA ALA A 170 -1.38 19.96 -18.85
C ALA A 170 -0.85 19.96 -20.31
N VAL A 171 0.47 20.00 -20.50
CA VAL A 171 1.08 19.89 -21.83
C VAL A 171 0.73 18.56 -22.49
N ASN A 172 0.78 17.45 -21.78
CA ASN A 172 0.43 16.14 -22.30
C ASN A 172 -1.07 16.03 -22.62
N VAL A 173 -1.95 16.58 -21.77
CA VAL A 173 -3.40 16.65 -22.03
C VAL A 173 -3.66 17.49 -23.28
N GLN A 174 -3.02 18.65 -23.42
CA GLN A 174 -3.14 19.48 -24.61
C GLN A 174 -2.65 18.76 -25.87
N ALA A 175 -1.54 18.02 -25.78
CA ALA A 175 -1.04 17.19 -26.88
C ALA A 175 -2.03 16.07 -27.24
N ALA A 176 -2.67 15.42 -26.24
CA ALA A 176 -3.69 14.40 -26.47
C ALA A 176 -4.93 14.98 -27.17
N ILE A 177 -5.37 16.18 -26.78
CA ILE A 177 -6.47 16.90 -27.43
C ILE A 177 -6.11 17.22 -28.90
N ARG A 178 -4.91 17.73 -29.15
CA ARG A 178 -4.45 18.11 -30.50
C ARG A 178 -4.23 16.91 -31.44
N ARG A 179 -3.85 15.73 -30.92
CA ARG A 179 -3.70 14.51 -31.74
C ARG A 179 -5.01 14.08 -32.41
N ASN A 180 -6.12 14.54 -31.90
CA ASN A 180 -7.44 14.24 -32.43
C ASN A 180 -7.86 15.28 -33.49
N LEU A 181 -7.13 15.33 -34.58
CA LEU A 181 -7.27 16.30 -35.66
C LEU A 181 -8.61 16.27 -36.37
N GLU A 182 -9.35 15.18 -36.33
CA GLU A 182 -10.63 15.00 -37.03
C GLU A 182 -11.79 15.71 -36.32
N GLU A 183 -11.74 15.84 -34.99
CA GLU A 183 -12.76 16.52 -34.20
C GLU A 183 -12.12 17.55 -33.28
N LYS A 184 -12.59 18.81 -33.37
CA LYS A 184 -12.13 19.88 -32.49
C LYS A 184 -12.70 19.72 -31.09
N ILE A 185 -11.96 19.05 -30.20
CA ILE A 185 -12.36 18.83 -28.82
C ILE A 185 -12.36 20.15 -28.06
N LYS A 186 -13.56 20.62 -27.67
CA LYS A 186 -13.77 21.86 -26.91
C LYS A 186 -14.27 21.61 -25.49
N ARG A 187 -14.93 20.48 -25.25
CA ARG A 187 -15.52 20.15 -23.95
C ARG A 187 -14.99 18.80 -23.51
N VAL A 188 -14.29 18.81 -22.39
CA VAL A 188 -13.68 17.62 -21.79
C VAL A 188 -14.31 17.37 -20.42
N MET A 189 -14.83 16.16 -20.24
CA MET A 189 -15.28 15.68 -18.94
C MET A 189 -14.08 15.17 -18.15
N LEU A 190 -13.88 15.65 -16.93
CA LEU A 190 -12.97 15.03 -15.97
C LEU A 190 -13.77 14.10 -15.10
N ALA A 191 -13.41 12.82 -15.12
CA ALA A 191 -14.08 11.79 -14.34
C ALA A 191 -13.03 10.87 -13.71
N GLY A 192 -13.43 10.06 -12.75
CA GLY A 192 -12.54 9.08 -12.13
C GLY A 192 -13.05 8.57 -10.80
N THR A 193 -12.37 7.58 -10.26
CA THR A 193 -12.81 6.87 -9.06
C THR A 193 -12.38 7.53 -7.75
N VAL A 194 -11.75 8.72 -7.83
CA VAL A 194 -11.24 9.50 -6.69
C VAL A 194 -12.29 10.41 -6.05
N ALA A 195 -11.92 11.03 -4.93
CA ALA A 195 -12.76 12.03 -4.27
C ALA A 195 -12.98 13.26 -5.17
N SER A 196 -14.16 13.89 -5.05
CA SER A 196 -14.53 15.06 -5.86
C SER A 196 -13.53 16.20 -5.77
N ASP A 197 -12.95 16.42 -4.58
CA ASP A 197 -12.05 17.54 -4.33
C ASP A 197 -10.75 17.43 -5.13
N ASP A 198 -10.21 16.22 -5.27
CA ASP A 198 -9.02 15.96 -6.09
C ASP A 198 -9.32 16.19 -7.58
N VAL A 199 -10.52 15.81 -8.06
CA VAL A 199 -10.94 16.04 -9.45
C VAL A 199 -11.14 17.54 -9.73
N VAL A 200 -11.79 18.26 -8.81
CA VAL A 200 -12.01 19.70 -8.93
C VAL A 200 -10.69 20.46 -8.95
N GLU A 201 -9.77 20.16 -8.04
CA GLU A 201 -8.45 20.80 -8.00
C GLU A 201 -7.68 20.64 -9.32
N ILE A 202 -7.67 19.42 -9.87
CA ILE A 202 -7.00 19.17 -11.16
C ILE A 202 -7.73 19.87 -12.29
N CYS A 203 -9.07 19.90 -12.27
CA CYS A 203 -9.89 20.60 -13.26
C CYS A 203 -9.57 22.10 -13.32
N GLU A 204 -9.55 22.76 -12.16
CA GLU A 204 -9.22 24.19 -12.05
C GLU A 204 -7.82 24.47 -12.60
N ARG A 205 -6.84 23.67 -12.24
CA ARG A 205 -5.47 23.82 -12.72
C ARG A 205 -5.32 23.58 -14.22
N LEU A 206 -6.01 22.58 -14.79
CA LEU A 206 -6.00 22.37 -16.23
C LEU A 206 -6.68 23.49 -16.99
N ALA A 207 -7.75 24.07 -16.43
CA ALA A 207 -8.43 25.20 -17.02
C ALA A 207 -7.59 26.49 -16.99
N GLU A 208 -6.71 26.66 -15.98
CA GLU A 208 -5.74 27.77 -15.92
C GLU A 208 -4.65 27.65 -17.01
N GLU A 209 -4.23 26.44 -17.36
CA GLU A 209 -3.13 26.19 -18.29
C GLU A 209 -3.60 25.98 -19.76
N ILE A 210 -4.88 25.66 -19.98
CA ILE A 210 -5.44 25.33 -21.31
C ILE A 210 -6.71 26.17 -21.55
N GLU A 211 -6.56 27.34 -22.17
CA GLU A 211 -7.64 28.33 -22.31
C GLU A 211 -8.73 27.93 -23.35
N ASP A 212 -8.39 27.15 -24.38
CA ASP A 212 -9.28 26.83 -25.50
C ASP A 212 -10.27 25.70 -25.23
N VAL A 213 -10.28 25.10 -24.02
CA VAL A 213 -11.03 23.90 -23.67
C VAL A 213 -11.79 24.08 -22.38
N ILE A 214 -13.06 23.70 -22.40
CA ILE A 214 -13.92 23.73 -21.21
C ILE A 214 -13.79 22.39 -20.49
N PHE A 215 -13.21 22.41 -19.31
CA PHE A 215 -13.11 21.25 -18.44
C PHE A 215 -14.27 21.25 -17.44
N SER A 216 -14.90 20.09 -17.23
CA SER A 216 -16.00 19.95 -16.27
C SER A 216 -15.75 18.76 -15.34
N PRO A 217 -15.66 18.99 -14.03
CA PRO A 217 -15.40 17.91 -13.07
C PRO A 217 -16.66 17.13 -12.79
N TYR A 218 -16.54 15.79 -12.84
CA TYR A 218 -17.58 14.85 -12.44
C TYR A 218 -16.98 13.77 -11.55
N ARG A 219 -17.77 13.32 -10.58
CA ARG A 219 -17.44 12.13 -9.80
C ARG A 219 -17.67 10.87 -10.63
N GLN A 220 -17.29 9.75 -10.05
CA GLN A 220 -17.53 8.38 -10.54
C GLN A 220 -18.75 8.28 -11.47
N ILE A 221 -18.51 8.23 -12.75
CA ILE A 221 -19.58 8.28 -13.78
C ILE A 221 -20.55 7.11 -13.62
N VAL A 222 -20.01 5.93 -13.26
CA VAL A 222 -20.78 4.68 -13.12
C VAL A 222 -21.87 4.78 -12.07
N PHE A 223 -21.66 5.56 -11.01
CA PHE A 223 -22.61 5.63 -9.88
C PHE A 223 -23.48 6.87 -9.88
N HIS A 224 -23.31 7.79 -10.85
CA HIS A 224 -24.06 9.04 -10.90
C HIS A 224 -24.87 9.17 -12.18
N ALA A 225 -26.18 8.89 -12.09
CA ALA A 225 -27.11 8.97 -13.23
C ALA A 225 -27.08 10.34 -13.93
N ALA A 226 -26.85 11.43 -13.19
CA ALA A 226 -26.75 12.78 -13.76
C ALA A 226 -25.46 12.94 -14.60
N ALA A 227 -24.33 12.34 -14.16
CA ALA A 227 -23.09 12.33 -14.92
C ALA A 227 -23.24 11.46 -16.18
N LEU A 228 -23.83 10.27 -16.03
CA LEU A 228 -24.14 9.34 -17.13
C LEU A 228 -24.93 9.98 -18.28
N LYS A 229 -25.95 10.76 -17.95
CA LYS A 229 -26.77 11.47 -18.96
C LYS A 229 -25.99 12.58 -19.67
N LYS A 230 -24.93 13.08 -19.06
CA LYS A 230 -24.14 14.19 -19.59
C LYS A 230 -22.91 13.75 -20.38
N VAL A 231 -22.48 12.48 -20.26
CA VAL A 231 -21.29 11.97 -20.94
C VAL A 231 -21.31 12.28 -22.43
N GLU A 232 -22.46 12.10 -23.09
CA GLU A 232 -22.65 12.31 -24.54
C GLU A 232 -22.53 13.76 -25.00
N TYR A 233 -22.55 14.73 -24.07
CA TYR A 233 -22.37 16.16 -24.39
C TYR A 233 -20.91 16.59 -24.45
N TYR A 234 -19.96 15.68 -24.14
CA TYR A 234 -18.55 15.94 -24.15
C TYR A 234 -17.87 15.23 -25.31
N GLU A 235 -16.94 15.91 -25.95
CA GLU A 235 -16.16 15.35 -27.06
C GLU A 235 -14.99 14.48 -26.55
N GLY A 236 -14.56 14.70 -25.32
CA GLY A 236 -13.48 13.93 -24.69
C GLY A 236 -13.67 13.68 -23.22
N ILE A 237 -13.07 12.61 -22.72
CA ILE A 237 -13.03 12.29 -21.29
C ILE A 237 -11.58 12.10 -20.84
N LEU A 238 -11.25 12.70 -19.71
CA LEU A 238 -9.97 12.57 -19.01
C LEU A 238 -10.23 11.94 -17.66
N PHE A 239 -9.61 10.79 -17.41
CA PHE A 239 -9.74 10.11 -16.14
C PHE A 239 -8.73 10.65 -15.12
N ILE A 240 -9.20 10.82 -13.89
CA ILE A 240 -8.39 11.22 -12.73
C ILE A 240 -8.41 10.07 -11.73
N GLU A 241 -7.27 9.45 -11.52
CA GLU A 241 -7.15 8.29 -10.66
C GLU A 241 -6.13 8.52 -9.55
N LYS A 242 -6.23 7.77 -8.45
CA LYS A 242 -5.34 7.96 -7.31
C LYS A 242 -4.74 6.65 -6.84
N LYS A 243 -3.41 6.62 -6.76
CA LYS A 243 -2.67 5.46 -6.28
C LYS A 243 -3.09 5.09 -4.85
N GLY A 244 -3.45 3.81 -4.65
CA GLY A 244 -3.88 3.25 -3.37
C GLY A 244 -5.32 3.57 -2.95
N GLU A 245 -6.06 4.39 -3.71
CA GLU A 245 -7.47 4.72 -3.47
C GLU A 245 -8.40 4.23 -4.58
N SER A 246 -8.05 4.45 -5.85
CA SER A 246 -8.82 4.02 -7.01
C SER A 246 -8.90 2.50 -7.14
N TYR A 247 -10.07 1.97 -7.47
CA TYR A 247 -10.28 0.54 -7.67
C TYR A 247 -10.16 0.16 -9.14
N GLU A 248 -9.34 -0.83 -9.44
CA GLU A 248 -9.10 -1.31 -10.81
C GLU A 248 -10.39 -1.70 -11.54
N LYS A 249 -11.31 -2.37 -10.83
CA LYS A 249 -12.61 -2.74 -11.38
C LYS A 249 -13.42 -1.52 -11.83
N LEU A 250 -13.42 -0.46 -11.04
CA LEU A 250 -14.16 0.78 -11.37
C LEU A 250 -13.54 1.51 -12.55
N ILE A 251 -12.20 1.57 -12.62
CA ILE A 251 -11.49 2.14 -13.77
C ILE A 251 -11.88 1.44 -15.07
N LYS A 252 -11.95 0.09 -15.07
CA LYS A 252 -12.39 -0.69 -16.23
C LYS A 252 -13.84 -0.38 -16.60
N MET A 253 -14.75 -0.33 -15.62
CA MET A 253 -16.16 -0.01 -15.84
C MET A 253 -16.36 1.40 -16.41
N GLU A 254 -15.63 2.40 -15.90
CA GLU A 254 -15.71 3.78 -16.41
C GLU A 254 -15.17 3.88 -17.83
N LYS A 255 -14.08 3.16 -18.13
CA LYS A 255 -13.53 3.07 -19.49
C LYS A 255 -14.55 2.44 -20.46
N GLU A 256 -15.09 1.27 -20.13
CA GLU A 256 -16.08 0.58 -20.96
C GLU A 256 -17.29 1.48 -21.23
N LEU A 257 -17.78 2.15 -20.22
CA LEU A 257 -18.89 3.08 -20.33
C LEU A 257 -18.57 4.27 -21.27
N ALA A 258 -17.36 4.82 -21.20
CA ALA A 258 -16.94 5.89 -22.10
C ALA A 258 -16.89 5.40 -23.57
N VAL A 259 -16.39 4.18 -23.78
CA VAL A 259 -16.33 3.54 -25.11
C VAL A 259 -17.74 3.27 -25.64
N ASP A 260 -18.63 2.70 -24.83
CA ASP A 260 -20.02 2.39 -25.21
C ASP A 260 -20.83 3.65 -25.57
N ARG A 261 -20.51 4.79 -24.97
CA ARG A 261 -21.11 6.09 -25.29
C ARG A 261 -20.43 6.83 -26.44
N GLY A 262 -19.40 6.24 -27.05
CA GLY A 262 -18.67 6.84 -28.18
C GLY A 262 -17.87 8.09 -27.81
N VAL A 263 -17.60 8.33 -26.50
CA VAL A 263 -16.82 9.48 -26.08
C VAL A 263 -15.35 9.14 -26.10
N LYS A 264 -14.54 10.05 -26.63
CA LYS A 264 -13.12 9.83 -26.85
C LYS A 264 -12.34 9.88 -25.56
N ILE A 265 -11.63 8.81 -25.23
CA ILE A 265 -10.77 8.76 -24.05
C ILE A 265 -9.44 9.44 -24.39
N LEU A 266 -9.14 10.55 -23.71
CA LEU A 266 -7.88 11.30 -23.88
C LEU A 266 -6.74 10.60 -23.17
N GLY A 267 -7.00 10.05 -22.00
CA GLY A 267 -6.04 9.36 -21.16
C GLY A 267 -6.37 9.49 -19.68
N VAL A 268 -5.35 9.29 -18.85
CA VAL A 268 -5.46 9.33 -17.39
C VAL A 268 -4.38 10.24 -16.78
N VAL A 269 -4.76 10.96 -15.74
CA VAL A 269 -3.85 11.64 -14.81
C VAL A 269 -3.96 10.95 -13.45
N VAL A 270 -2.83 10.52 -12.90
CA VAL A 270 -2.77 9.85 -11.59
C VAL A 270 -2.31 10.85 -10.51
N CYS A 271 -3.01 10.92 -9.38
CA CYS A 271 -2.71 11.82 -8.26
C CYS A 271 -2.46 11.07 -6.94
#